data_a8539c459f5b517b488bd7cbd360dbdc
#
_entry.id   a8539c459f5b517b488bd7cbd360dbdc
#
_cell.length_a   1.000
_cell.length_b   1.000
_cell.length_c   1.000
_cell.angle_alpha   90.00
_cell.angle_beta   90.00
_cell.angle_gamma   90.00
#
_symmetry.space_group_name_H-M   'P 1'
#
loop_
_entity.id
_entity.type
_entity.pdbx_description
1 polymer ?
#
loop_
_entity_poly.entity_id
_entity_poly.type
_entity_poly.pdbx_seq_one_letter_code
_entity_poly.pdbx_strand_id
1 'polypeptide(L)'
;MNDLNRTAVDTHRHPGRAYLVLGALVALAGLGLYAVQWQAKVLRTPWYVPILATVGGALVVLALVRSRSIWRWLAAVFFTLFAAAEWAALLVLMSAPAYTGPAKVGQPFPEFTTTLADGSTFTQENLKGKKSTVLVFFRGRW
;
A
#
# COMPACT_ATOMS: atom_id res chain seq x y z
N MET A 1 -51.81 35.51 8.45
CA MET A 1 -51.90 34.04 8.34
C MET A 1 -51.10 33.62 7.10
N ASN A 2 -49.74 33.81 7.09
CA ASN A 2 -48.86 33.49 5.93
C ASN A 2 -47.39 33.27 6.26
N ASP A 3 -47.02 32.89 7.50
CA ASP A 3 -45.62 32.75 7.90
C ASP A 3 -45.16 31.30 8.15
N LEU A 4 -46.00 30.30 7.82
CA LEU A 4 -45.67 28.89 8.03
C LEU A 4 -44.91 28.21 6.86
N ASN A 5 -44.57 28.95 5.78
CA ASN A 5 -43.98 28.35 4.59
C ASN A 5 -42.52 28.76 4.32
N ARG A 6 -41.81 29.35 5.30
CA ARG A 6 -40.41 29.80 5.14
C ARG A 6 -39.37 28.89 5.72
N THR A 7 -39.72 27.74 6.23
CA THR A 7 -38.75 26.78 6.81
C THR A 7 -38.59 25.50 6.01
N ALA A 8 -38.98 25.47 4.76
CA ALA A 8 -38.43 24.47 3.83
C ALA A 8 -37.02 24.92 3.48
N VAL A 9 -36.07 24.63 4.39
CA VAL A 9 -34.64 24.69 4.09
C VAL A 9 -34.42 23.80 2.90
N ASP A 10 -34.23 24.45 1.77
CA ASP A 10 -33.90 23.84 0.46
C ASP A 10 -32.55 23.14 0.57
N THR A 11 -32.56 21.95 1.18
CA THR A 11 -31.42 21.03 1.13
C THR A 11 -31.33 20.48 -0.29
N HIS A 12 -31.03 21.32 -1.27
CA HIS A 12 -30.52 20.89 -2.56
C HIS A 12 -29.18 20.18 -2.31
N ARG A 13 -29.27 18.95 -1.80
CA ARG A 13 -28.16 18.02 -1.76
C ARG A 13 -27.78 17.78 -3.21
N HIS A 14 -26.74 18.45 -3.71
CA HIS A 14 -26.13 18.16 -5.00
C HIS A 14 -25.60 16.73 -4.95
N PRO A 15 -26.30 15.73 -5.50
CA PRO A 15 -25.98 14.30 -5.29
C PRO A 15 -24.54 13.96 -5.72
N GLY A 16 -24.01 14.66 -6.73
CA GLY A 16 -22.63 14.48 -7.16
C GLY A 16 -21.56 14.99 -6.17
N ARG A 17 -21.89 15.92 -5.25
CA ARG A 17 -20.91 16.43 -4.26
C ARG A 17 -20.63 15.39 -3.18
N ALA A 18 -21.65 14.64 -2.75
CA ALA A 18 -21.47 13.59 -1.75
C ALA A 18 -20.54 12.47 -2.29
N TYR A 19 -20.72 12.03 -3.54
CA TYR A 19 -19.85 11.03 -4.16
C TYR A 19 -18.42 11.52 -4.31
N LEU A 20 -18.19 12.78 -4.66
CA LEU A 20 -16.87 13.37 -4.77
C LEU A 20 -16.16 13.39 -3.41
N VAL A 21 -16.81 13.87 -2.36
CA VAL A 21 -16.23 13.95 -1.01
C VAL A 21 -15.96 12.53 -0.47
N LEU A 22 -16.95 11.64 -0.58
CA LEU A 22 -16.79 10.25 -0.12
C LEU A 22 -15.67 9.54 -0.87
N GLY A 23 -15.60 9.70 -2.20
CA GLY A 23 -14.56 9.10 -3.03
C GLY A 23 -13.17 9.61 -2.65
N ALA A 24 -13.01 10.91 -2.43
CA ALA A 24 -11.76 11.49 -1.98
C ALA A 24 -11.35 10.96 -0.59
N LEU A 25 -12.28 10.90 0.36
CA LEU A 25 -12.02 10.37 1.70
C LEU A 25 -11.61 8.89 1.65
N VAL A 26 -12.30 8.07 0.88
CA VAL A 26 -11.97 6.63 0.73
C VAL A 26 -10.59 6.47 0.09
N ALA A 27 -10.28 7.22 -0.98
CA ALA A 27 -8.98 7.14 -1.63
C ALA A 27 -7.83 7.52 -0.69
N LEU A 28 -8.00 8.58 0.12
CA LEU A 28 -6.97 9.05 1.04
C LEU A 28 -6.89 8.22 2.33
N ALA A 29 -7.98 7.53 2.71
CA ALA A 29 -7.99 6.66 3.89
C ALA A 29 -6.95 5.54 3.79
N GLY A 30 -6.68 5.03 2.59
CA GLY A 30 -5.63 4.05 2.34
C GLY A 30 -4.25 4.55 2.81
N LEU A 31 -3.87 5.77 2.43
CA LEU A 31 -2.60 6.38 2.86
C LEU A 31 -2.57 6.63 4.37
N GLY A 32 -3.69 7.08 4.96
CA GLY A 32 -3.80 7.29 6.41
C GLY A 32 -3.56 6.00 7.18
N LEU A 33 -4.20 4.89 6.77
CA LEU A 33 -4.00 3.57 7.36
C LEU A 33 -2.56 3.09 7.18
N TYR A 34 -1.96 3.34 6.02
CA TYR A 34 -0.56 3.00 5.77
C TYR A 34 0.39 3.76 6.68
N ALA A 35 0.15 5.05 6.92
CA ALA A 35 0.94 5.85 7.85
C ALA A 35 0.88 5.31 9.29
N VAL A 36 -0.31 4.90 9.75
CA VAL A 36 -0.48 4.25 11.05
C VAL A 36 0.27 2.91 11.11
N GLN A 37 0.15 2.09 10.07
CA GLN A 37 0.87 0.80 9.98
C GLN A 37 2.39 1.00 10.02
N TRP A 38 2.88 2.02 9.32
CA TRP A 38 4.31 2.38 9.32
C TRP A 38 4.80 2.78 10.71
N GLN A 39 4.04 3.59 11.45
CA GLN A 39 4.37 3.98 12.82
C GLN A 39 4.35 2.78 13.77
N ALA A 40 3.41 1.86 13.58
CA ALA A 40 3.31 0.62 14.35
C ALA A 40 4.40 -0.42 14.00
N LYS A 41 5.29 -0.12 13.03
CA LYS A 41 6.37 -1.01 12.52
C LYS A 41 5.84 -2.38 12.05
N VAL A 42 4.60 -2.44 11.59
CA VAL A 42 4.00 -3.67 11.04
C VAL A 42 4.42 -3.81 9.58
N LEU A 43 5.34 -4.72 9.31
CA LEU A 43 5.85 -5.02 7.96
C LEU A 43 4.88 -5.96 7.22
N ARG A 44 3.80 -5.43 6.71
CA ARG A 44 2.84 -6.17 5.87
C ARG A 44 2.61 -5.43 4.56
N THR A 45 2.58 -6.18 3.45
CA THR A 45 2.31 -5.60 2.13
C THR A 45 0.96 -4.90 2.11
N PRO A 46 0.89 -3.59 1.81
CA PRO A 46 -0.30 -2.78 2.00
C PRO A 46 -1.24 -2.84 0.77
N TRP A 47 -1.75 -4.02 0.42
CA TRP A 47 -2.66 -4.22 -0.72
C TRP A 47 -3.93 -3.36 -0.64
N TYR A 48 -4.36 -3.01 0.58
CA TYR A 48 -5.55 -2.18 0.79
C TYR A 48 -5.38 -0.75 0.27
N VAL A 49 -4.14 -0.22 0.15
CA VAL A 49 -3.88 1.17 -0.31
C VAL A 49 -4.36 1.36 -1.75
N PRO A 50 -3.85 0.63 -2.77
CA PRO A 50 -4.33 0.79 -4.14
C PRO A 50 -5.78 0.35 -4.33
N ILE A 51 -6.29 -0.60 -3.53
CA ILE A 51 -7.70 -1.00 -3.58
C ILE A 51 -8.59 0.17 -3.15
N LEU A 52 -8.31 0.82 -2.01
CA LEU A 52 -9.07 1.97 -1.55
C LEU A 52 -8.94 3.17 -2.51
N ALA A 53 -7.76 3.41 -3.07
CA ALA A 53 -7.56 4.43 -4.10
C ALA A 53 -8.42 4.17 -5.34
N THR A 54 -8.51 2.92 -5.78
CA THR A 54 -9.35 2.52 -6.94
C THR A 54 -10.84 2.71 -6.64
N VAL A 55 -11.31 2.26 -5.48
CA VAL A 55 -12.72 2.42 -5.06
C VAL A 55 -13.05 3.90 -4.91
N GLY A 56 -12.19 4.69 -4.28
CA GLY A 56 -12.36 6.13 -4.14
C GLY A 56 -12.37 6.84 -5.50
N GLY A 57 -11.48 6.49 -6.41
CA GLY A 57 -11.43 7.00 -7.77
C GLY A 57 -12.72 6.69 -8.56
N ALA A 58 -13.24 5.46 -8.44
CA ALA A 58 -14.51 5.08 -9.05
C ALA A 58 -15.69 5.93 -8.55
N LEU A 59 -15.75 6.22 -7.25
CA LEU A 59 -16.77 7.12 -6.68
C LEU A 59 -16.65 8.54 -7.22
N VAL A 60 -15.42 9.05 -7.41
CA VAL A 60 -15.18 10.37 -8.00
C VAL A 60 -15.64 10.40 -9.47
N VAL A 61 -15.40 9.34 -10.24
CA VAL A 61 -15.88 9.20 -11.62
C VAL A 61 -17.42 9.15 -11.65
N LEU A 62 -18.06 8.43 -10.71
CA LEU A 62 -19.52 8.45 -10.57
C LEU A 62 -20.07 9.86 -10.27
N ALA A 63 -19.36 10.66 -9.48
CA ALA A 63 -19.72 12.05 -9.23
C ALA A 63 -19.70 12.88 -10.51
N LEU A 64 -18.77 12.61 -11.43
CA LEU A 64 -18.67 13.27 -12.73
C LEU A 64 -19.86 12.93 -13.64
N VAL A 65 -20.27 11.65 -13.68
CA VAL A 65 -21.44 11.20 -14.47
C VAL A 65 -22.73 11.90 -14.01
N ARG A 66 -22.86 12.16 -12.69
CA ARG A 66 -24.04 12.81 -12.10
C ARG A 66 -24.12 14.32 -12.35
N SER A 67 -23.00 14.99 -12.56
CA SER A 67 -22.98 16.43 -12.85
C SER A 67 -21.62 16.81 -13.46
N ARG A 68 -21.67 17.29 -14.68
CA ARG A 68 -20.47 17.69 -15.46
C ARG A 68 -20.00 19.07 -15.00
N SER A 69 -18.81 19.13 -14.40
CA SER A 69 -18.10 20.35 -14.02
C SER A 69 -16.62 20.18 -14.27
N ILE A 70 -15.95 21.23 -14.69
CA ILE A 70 -14.50 21.19 -14.96
C ILE A 70 -13.72 20.71 -13.72
N TRP A 71 -14.10 21.17 -12.54
CA TRP A 71 -13.47 20.75 -11.28
C TRP A 71 -13.63 19.25 -11.00
N ARG A 72 -14.75 18.65 -11.37
CA ARG A 72 -14.97 17.20 -11.22
C ARG A 72 -14.18 16.40 -12.24
N TRP A 73 -13.99 16.94 -13.44
CA TRP A 73 -13.11 16.36 -14.43
C TRP A 73 -11.67 16.33 -13.93
N LEU A 74 -11.17 17.45 -13.42
CA LEU A 74 -9.84 17.53 -12.83
C LEU A 74 -9.68 16.55 -11.67
N ALA A 75 -10.68 16.47 -10.77
CA ALA A 75 -10.66 15.51 -9.67
C ALA A 75 -10.67 14.05 -10.18
N ALA A 76 -11.49 13.71 -11.17
CA ALA A 76 -11.55 12.36 -11.73
C ALA A 76 -10.21 11.96 -12.36
N VAL A 77 -9.59 12.83 -13.14
CA VAL A 77 -8.26 12.59 -13.72
C VAL A 77 -7.22 12.41 -12.60
N PHE A 78 -7.21 13.32 -11.61
CA PHE A 78 -6.27 13.24 -10.49
C PHE A 78 -6.38 11.92 -9.73
N PHE A 79 -7.59 11.52 -9.29
CA PHE A 79 -7.77 10.30 -8.52
C PHE A 79 -7.55 9.02 -9.34
N THR A 80 -7.79 9.06 -10.65
CA THR A 80 -7.45 7.94 -11.54
C THR A 80 -5.94 7.77 -11.66
N LEU A 81 -5.19 8.86 -11.89
CA LEU A 81 -3.73 8.82 -11.94
C LEU A 81 -3.14 8.45 -10.58
N PHE A 82 -3.72 8.94 -9.49
CA PHE A 82 -3.34 8.59 -8.13
C PHE A 82 -3.48 7.09 -7.88
N ALA A 83 -4.62 6.48 -8.22
CA ALA A 83 -4.81 5.03 -8.09
C ALA A 83 -3.81 4.24 -8.96
N ALA A 84 -3.56 4.68 -10.19
CA ALA A 84 -2.56 4.06 -11.07
C ALA A 84 -1.14 4.14 -10.48
N ALA A 85 -0.77 5.27 -9.88
CA ALA A 85 0.51 5.46 -9.21
C ALA A 85 0.66 4.54 -7.99
N GLU A 86 -0.40 4.35 -7.18
CA GLU A 86 -0.40 3.43 -6.04
C GLU A 86 -0.21 1.98 -6.48
N TRP A 87 -0.86 1.55 -7.56
CA TRP A 87 -0.63 0.23 -8.14
C TRP A 87 0.80 0.07 -8.68
N ALA A 88 1.32 1.06 -9.37
CA ALA A 88 2.70 1.04 -9.85
C ALA A 88 3.70 0.99 -8.69
N ALA A 89 3.49 1.76 -7.63
CA ALA A 89 4.32 1.72 -6.44
C ALA A 89 4.32 0.33 -5.79
N LEU A 90 3.16 -0.30 -5.65
CA LEU A 90 3.05 -1.62 -5.04
C LEU A 90 3.69 -2.72 -5.91
N LEU A 91 3.40 -2.74 -7.21
CA LEU A 91 3.80 -3.82 -8.10
C LEU A 91 5.25 -3.69 -8.61
N VAL A 92 5.78 -2.47 -8.68
CA VAL A 92 7.11 -2.21 -9.24
C VAL A 92 8.12 -1.86 -8.13
N LEU A 93 7.82 -0.84 -7.32
CA LEU A 93 8.78 -0.35 -6.33
C LEU A 93 8.89 -1.23 -5.09
N MET A 94 7.79 -1.89 -4.69
CA MET A 94 7.77 -2.78 -3.52
C MET A 94 7.97 -4.25 -3.87
N SER A 95 8.10 -4.61 -5.16
CA SER A 95 8.43 -5.97 -5.55
C SER A 95 9.87 -6.29 -5.18
N ALA A 96 10.08 -7.40 -4.45
CA ALA A 96 11.41 -7.90 -4.25
C ALA A 96 11.95 -8.45 -5.59
N PRO A 97 13.21 -8.17 -5.94
CA PRO A 97 13.81 -8.76 -7.11
C PRO A 97 13.79 -10.30 -7.00
N ALA A 98 13.67 -10.98 -8.13
CA ALA A 98 13.72 -12.43 -8.16
C ALA A 98 15.03 -12.93 -7.52
N TYR A 99 14.92 -13.95 -6.68
CA TYR A 99 16.09 -14.53 -6.05
C TYR A 99 16.97 -15.21 -7.12
N THR A 100 18.21 -14.75 -7.26
CA THR A 100 19.21 -15.29 -8.20
C THR A 100 20.39 -15.97 -7.50
N GLY A 101 20.28 -16.15 -6.18
CA GLY A 101 21.35 -16.74 -5.37
C GLY A 101 21.49 -18.26 -5.56
N PRO A 102 22.53 -18.86 -4.99
CA PRO A 102 22.85 -20.28 -5.13
C PRO A 102 21.91 -21.21 -4.35
N ALA A 103 21.22 -20.71 -3.32
CA ALA A 103 20.32 -21.53 -2.51
C ALA A 103 19.00 -21.79 -3.24
N LYS A 104 18.59 -23.04 -3.38
CA LYS A 104 17.32 -23.43 -4.02
C LYS A 104 16.54 -24.36 -3.09
N VAL A 105 15.20 -24.24 -3.12
CA VAL A 105 14.32 -25.12 -2.35
C VAL A 105 14.57 -26.58 -2.77
N GLY A 106 14.73 -27.47 -1.79
CA GLY A 106 14.97 -28.90 -2.03
C GLY A 106 16.41 -29.28 -2.42
N GLN A 107 17.30 -28.32 -2.51
CA GLN A 107 18.73 -28.57 -2.75
C GLN A 107 19.51 -28.44 -1.43
N PRO A 108 20.68 -29.13 -1.34
CA PRO A 108 21.59 -28.93 -0.21
C PRO A 108 21.94 -27.44 -0.04
N PHE A 109 22.17 -27.01 1.19
CA PHE A 109 22.61 -25.65 1.46
C PHE A 109 23.97 -25.40 0.78
N PRO A 110 24.15 -24.26 0.08
CA PRO A 110 25.40 -23.97 -0.62
C PRO A 110 26.57 -23.89 0.34
N GLU A 111 27.74 -24.33 -0.14
CA GLU A 111 28.98 -24.17 0.60
C GLU A 111 29.27 -22.69 0.84
N PHE A 112 29.67 -22.35 2.04
CA PHE A 112 30.09 -21.01 2.40
C PHE A 112 31.25 -21.06 3.40
N THR A 113 32.03 -20.00 3.37
CA THR A 113 33.09 -19.72 4.34
C THR A 113 32.99 -18.27 4.73
N THR A 114 33.00 -18.00 6.01
CA THR A 114 32.98 -16.62 6.55
C THR A 114 33.86 -16.54 7.78
N THR A 115 34.17 -15.31 8.21
CA THR A 115 34.96 -15.06 9.42
C THR A 115 34.04 -14.57 10.52
N LEU A 116 34.13 -15.17 11.70
CA LEU A 116 33.44 -14.74 12.91
C LEU A 116 34.07 -13.44 13.46
N ALA A 117 33.37 -12.79 14.39
CA ALA A 117 33.86 -11.57 15.03
C ALA A 117 35.17 -11.75 15.82
N ASP A 118 35.47 -12.98 16.24
CA ASP A 118 36.71 -13.35 16.92
C ASP A 118 37.87 -13.70 15.95
N GLY A 119 37.66 -13.55 14.62
CA GLY A 119 38.64 -13.87 13.58
C GLY A 119 38.69 -15.35 13.19
N SER A 120 37.93 -16.24 13.81
CA SER A 120 37.88 -17.65 13.47
C SER A 120 37.07 -17.89 12.19
N THR A 121 37.42 -18.97 11.47
CA THR A 121 36.72 -19.36 10.24
C THR A 121 35.44 -20.14 10.59
N PHE A 122 34.33 -19.76 9.97
CA PHE A 122 33.07 -20.46 10.08
C PHE A 122 32.61 -20.96 8.72
N THR A 123 32.34 -22.27 8.64
CA THR A 123 31.98 -22.95 7.41
C THR A 123 30.66 -23.71 7.57
N GLN A 124 30.17 -24.27 6.46
CA GLN A 124 29.00 -25.14 6.47
C GLN A 124 29.17 -26.35 7.40
N GLU A 125 30.38 -26.88 7.56
CA GLU A 125 30.66 -28.01 8.43
C GLU A 125 30.29 -27.71 9.90
N ASN A 126 30.46 -26.48 10.34
CA ASN A 126 30.11 -26.05 11.70
C ASN A 126 28.59 -26.10 11.94
N LEU A 127 27.77 -26.19 10.87
CA LEU A 127 26.32 -26.33 10.97
C LEU A 127 25.88 -27.80 11.08
N LYS A 128 26.75 -28.75 10.77
CA LYS A 128 26.47 -30.18 10.86
C LYS A 128 26.48 -30.61 12.34
N GLY A 129 25.38 -31.12 12.83
CA GLY A 129 25.29 -31.59 14.20
C GLY A 129 23.91 -32.18 14.51
N LYS A 130 23.75 -32.63 15.76
CA LYS A 130 22.50 -33.23 16.27
C LYS A 130 21.36 -32.23 16.55
N LYS A 131 21.61 -30.92 16.43
CA LYS A 131 20.66 -29.85 16.74
C LYS A 131 20.31 -29.09 15.45
N SER A 132 19.08 -28.63 15.35
CA SER A 132 18.67 -27.71 14.28
C SER A 132 19.35 -26.35 14.46
N THR A 133 19.92 -25.81 13.39
CA THR A 133 20.53 -24.48 13.37
C THR A 133 19.65 -23.52 12.59
N VAL A 134 19.38 -22.34 13.17
CA VAL A 134 18.65 -21.27 12.52
C VAL A 134 19.64 -20.17 12.17
N LEU A 135 19.76 -19.88 10.86
CA LEU A 135 20.55 -18.75 10.36
C LEU A 135 19.64 -17.57 10.12
N VAL A 136 19.97 -16.45 10.73
CA VAL A 136 19.23 -15.20 10.56
C VAL A 136 20.09 -14.22 9.78
N PHE A 137 19.65 -13.86 8.59
CA PHE A 137 20.31 -12.86 7.76
C PHE A 137 19.58 -11.52 7.93
N PHE A 138 20.34 -10.48 8.19
CA PHE A 138 19.77 -9.13 8.26
C PHE A 138 20.66 -8.14 7.51
N ARG A 139 20.05 -7.18 6.87
CA ARG A 139 20.75 -6.08 6.22
C ARG A 139 20.77 -4.89 7.17
N GLY A 140 21.89 -4.69 7.86
CA GLY A 140 22.13 -3.48 8.65
C GLY A 140 22.63 -2.35 7.76
N ARG A 141 22.16 -1.14 8.02
CA ARG A 141 22.86 0.09 7.60
C ARG A 141 23.57 0.61 8.84
N TRP A 142 24.87 0.60 8.76
CA TRP A 142 25.73 1.19 9.78
C TRP A 142 26.06 2.63 9.35
#